data_4b442263044b7c4300f8a7b624f5fb37
#
_entry.id   4b442263044b7c4300f8a7b624f5fb37
#
_cell.length_a   1.000
_cell.length_b   1.000
_cell.length_c   1.000
_cell.angle_alpha   90.00
_cell.angle_beta   90.00
_cell.angle_gamma   90.00
#
_symmetry.space_group_name_H-M   'P 1'
#
loop_
_entity.id
_entity.type
_entity.pdbx_description
1 polymer ?
#
loop_
_entity_poly.entity_id
_entity_poly.type
_entity_poly.pdbx_seq_one_letter_code
_entity_poly.pdbx_strand_id
1 'polypeptide(L)'
;RRLVGSEMCIRDRKKLKIKPRLKVNTIGNHEERKKYIAKLQDYFSRYQDILSEDEKIKMEKNPLRILDSKNQNIIDLLKQCPKINEFVSKDSRNHFEKFLEGLDKNKICFEKDDNLVRGLDYYNRTVFEYLDNSENSQNTICAGGRYDYLFENMFNKKIPALGFAIGIERLLDYIDNQVDEEDCESFYVIILKDKDYMYAQNVADEIRNYSNSTSVVLDYSYGNLKTQLKKANKLNSNYCIIIGENESKDNSVQIKNMNTGNQESVSVGNIASYLKTELSI
;
A
#
# COMPACT_ATOMS: atom_id res chain seq x y z
N ARG A 1 6.95 -5.40 7.50
CA ARG A 1 5.80 -6.10 6.90
C ARG A 1 4.98 -5.07 6.14
N ARG A 2 4.79 -5.12 5.06
CA ARG A 2 4.81 -4.98 3.63
C ARG A 2 3.52 -4.41 3.08
N LEU A 3 3.67 -3.62 2.10
CA LEU A 3 2.81 -2.77 1.29
C LEU A 3 1.76 -3.51 0.40
N VAL A 4 1.18 -4.64 0.83
CA VAL A 4 0.26 -5.43 0.00
C VAL A 4 -0.89 -4.58 -0.58
N GLY A 5 -1.43 -3.64 0.20
CA GLY A 5 -2.50 -2.75 -0.28
C GLY A 5 -2.03 -1.72 -1.32
N SER A 6 -0.80 -1.18 -1.16
CA SER A 6 -0.27 -0.18 -2.10
C SER A 6 0.16 -0.77 -3.44
N GLU A 7 0.58 -2.04 -3.48
CA GLU A 7 0.88 -2.73 -4.74
C GLU A 7 -0.35 -2.84 -5.63
N MET A 8 -1.49 -3.22 -5.07
CA MET A 8 -2.74 -3.28 -5.84
C MET A 8 -3.11 -1.91 -6.41
N CYS A 9 -3.07 -0.86 -5.59
CA CYS A 9 -3.34 0.51 -6.07
C CYS A 9 -2.36 0.96 -7.16
N ILE A 10 -1.07 0.62 -7.04
CA ILE A 10 -0.04 0.98 -8.03
C ILE A 10 -0.28 0.27 -9.36
N ARG A 11 -0.59 -1.01 -9.31
CA ARG A 11 -0.87 -1.82 -10.49
C ARG A 11 -2.13 -1.33 -11.20
N ASP A 12 -3.21 -1.17 -10.46
CA ASP A 12 -4.49 -0.75 -11.02
C ASP A 12 -4.38 0.64 -11.64
N ARG A 13 -3.61 1.55 -11.01
CA ARG A 13 -3.27 2.85 -11.56
C ARG A 13 -2.61 2.76 -12.94
N LYS A 14 -1.64 1.84 -13.11
CA LYS A 14 -0.97 1.64 -14.40
C LYS A 14 -1.94 1.13 -15.47
N LYS A 15 -2.78 0.15 -15.12
CA LYS A 15 -3.81 -0.40 -16.02
C LYS A 15 -4.83 0.66 -16.43
N LEU A 16 -5.26 1.50 -15.51
CA LEU A 16 -6.23 2.58 -15.75
C LEU A 16 -5.59 3.83 -16.37
N LYS A 17 -4.26 3.82 -16.62
CA LYS A 17 -3.49 4.95 -17.17
C LYS A 17 -3.59 6.26 -16.37
N ILE A 18 -3.94 6.18 -15.07
CA ILE A 18 -3.99 7.34 -14.17
C ILE A 18 -2.62 7.58 -13.53
N LYS A 19 -2.30 8.85 -13.25
CA LYS A 19 -1.04 9.26 -12.60
C LYS A 19 -1.30 10.09 -11.34
N PRO A 20 -1.94 9.52 -10.31
CA PRO A 20 -2.21 10.25 -9.09
C PRO A 20 -0.90 10.49 -8.31
N ARG A 21 -0.87 11.57 -7.52
CA ARG A 21 0.21 11.85 -6.59
C ARG A 21 0.02 11.03 -5.31
N LEU A 22 1.07 10.36 -4.85
CA LEU A 22 1.07 9.64 -3.59
C LEU A 22 1.61 10.53 -2.47
N LYS A 23 0.79 10.83 -1.48
CA LYS A 23 1.21 11.43 -0.23
C LYS A 23 1.31 10.39 0.87
N VAL A 24 2.35 10.48 1.69
CA VAL A 24 2.62 9.55 2.79
C VAL A 24 3.04 10.27 4.05
N ASN A 25 2.63 9.71 5.19
CA ASN A 25 3.04 10.20 6.51
C ASN A 25 3.13 9.06 7.52
N THR A 26 3.76 9.34 8.66
CA THR A 26 3.63 8.52 9.87
C THR A 26 2.90 9.30 10.95
N ILE A 27 1.87 8.70 11.52
CA ILE A 27 1.14 9.26 12.67
C ILE A 27 1.59 8.63 14.00
N GLY A 28 2.70 7.89 13.96
CA GLY A 28 3.26 7.25 15.14
C GLY A 28 2.39 6.14 15.75
N ASN A 29 2.76 5.68 16.92
CA ASN A 29 1.93 4.80 17.73
C ASN A 29 0.93 5.60 18.59
N HIS A 30 0.12 4.92 19.40
CA HIS A 30 -0.91 5.57 20.21
C HIS A 30 -0.33 6.58 21.23
N GLU A 31 0.75 6.23 21.91
CA GLU A 31 1.39 7.07 22.92
C GLU A 31 2.08 8.30 22.30
N GLU A 32 2.75 8.12 21.19
CA GLU A 32 3.38 9.20 20.42
C GLU A 32 2.33 10.18 19.92
N ARG A 33 1.25 9.67 19.35
CA ARG A 33 0.13 10.47 18.89
C ARG A 33 -0.55 11.25 20.01
N LYS A 34 -0.72 10.64 21.19
CA LYS A 34 -1.29 11.30 22.36
C LYS A 34 -0.44 12.49 22.81
N LYS A 35 0.89 12.34 22.84
CA LYS A 35 1.82 13.43 23.15
C LYS A 35 1.73 14.55 22.12
N TYR A 36 1.66 14.21 20.85
CA TYR A 36 1.50 15.18 19.77
C TYR A 36 0.17 15.93 19.86
N ILE A 37 -0.94 15.25 20.12
CA ILE A 37 -2.26 15.85 20.32
C ILE A 37 -2.23 16.89 21.44
N ALA A 38 -1.66 16.55 22.59
CA ALA A 38 -1.54 17.49 23.70
C ALA A 38 -0.75 18.74 23.31
N LYS A 39 0.32 18.58 22.54
CA LYS A 39 1.13 19.70 22.06
C LYS A 39 0.42 20.55 21.00
N LEU A 40 -0.37 19.90 20.15
CA LEU A 40 -1.21 20.56 19.15
C LEU A 40 -2.29 21.42 19.84
N GLN A 41 -2.94 20.88 20.88
CA GLN A 41 -3.92 21.61 21.69
C GLN A 41 -3.28 22.81 22.40
N ASP A 42 -2.11 22.64 23.01
CA ASP A 42 -1.34 23.74 23.62
C ASP A 42 -1.00 24.83 22.60
N TYR A 43 -0.59 24.45 21.40
CA TYR A 43 -0.29 25.40 20.33
C TYR A 43 -1.52 26.21 19.94
N PHE A 44 -2.64 25.56 19.61
CA PHE A 44 -3.86 26.21 19.15
C PHE A 44 -4.64 26.92 20.27
N SER A 45 -4.38 26.63 21.54
CA SER A 45 -4.98 27.38 22.65
C SER A 45 -4.65 28.86 22.63
N ARG A 46 -3.53 29.24 21.97
CA ARG A 46 -3.07 30.63 21.82
C ARG A 46 -3.77 31.36 20.68
N TYR A 47 -4.54 30.67 19.86
CA TYR A 47 -5.16 31.21 18.65
C TYR A 47 -6.68 31.01 18.62
N GLN A 48 -7.29 30.97 19.81
CA GLN A 48 -8.74 30.71 19.96
C GLN A 48 -9.62 31.70 19.19
N ASP A 49 -9.15 32.94 19.03
CA ASP A 49 -9.88 34.00 18.32
C ASP A 49 -9.88 33.81 16.80
N ILE A 50 -8.95 33.00 16.28
CA ILE A 50 -8.80 32.70 14.84
C ILE A 50 -9.62 31.48 14.47
N LEU A 51 -9.88 30.58 15.43
CA LEU A 51 -10.60 29.34 15.20
C LEU A 51 -12.10 29.59 15.03
N SER A 52 -12.68 29.07 13.94
CA SER A 52 -14.13 28.99 13.80
C SER A 52 -14.73 28.01 14.83
N GLU A 53 -16.02 28.07 15.06
CA GLU A 53 -16.71 27.16 15.98
C GLU A 53 -16.52 25.67 15.58
N ASP A 54 -16.58 25.35 14.28
CA ASP A 54 -16.29 24.00 13.77
C ASP A 54 -14.86 23.55 14.09
N GLU A 55 -13.88 24.43 14.02
CA GLU A 55 -12.50 24.14 14.33
C GLU A 55 -12.26 23.98 15.83
N LYS A 56 -12.94 24.75 16.66
CA LYS A 56 -12.94 24.55 18.13
C LYS A 56 -13.51 23.17 18.48
N ILE A 57 -14.63 22.77 17.88
CA ILE A 57 -15.22 21.43 18.06
C ILE A 57 -14.24 20.33 17.60
N LYS A 58 -13.54 20.54 16.49
CA LYS A 58 -12.51 19.60 16.03
C LYS A 58 -11.37 19.48 17.03
N MET A 59 -10.91 20.61 17.58
CA MET A 59 -9.84 20.63 18.59
C MET A 59 -10.22 19.91 19.89
N GLU A 60 -11.50 19.89 20.26
CA GLU A 60 -11.99 19.14 21.42
C GLU A 60 -12.15 17.64 21.13
N LYS A 61 -12.78 17.29 20.00
CA LYS A 61 -13.16 15.90 19.71
C LYS A 61 -12.04 15.10 19.04
N ASN A 62 -11.35 15.68 18.08
CA ASN A 62 -10.27 15.05 17.33
C ASN A 62 -9.29 16.11 16.80
N PRO A 63 -8.33 16.55 17.63
CA PRO A 63 -7.41 17.64 17.29
C PRO A 63 -6.60 17.43 16.01
N LEU A 64 -6.32 16.19 15.64
CA LEU A 64 -5.58 15.90 14.41
C LEU A 64 -6.34 16.36 13.14
N ARG A 65 -7.66 16.49 13.19
CA ARG A 65 -8.44 16.97 12.05
C ARG A 65 -8.21 18.44 11.71
N ILE A 66 -7.57 19.20 12.60
CA ILE A 66 -7.18 20.58 12.29
C ILE A 66 -6.11 20.64 11.20
N LEU A 67 -5.28 19.56 11.10
CA LEU A 67 -4.20 19.47 10.11
C LEU A 67 -4.75 19.35 8.67
N ASP A 68 -6.00 18.90 8.51
CA ASP A 68 -6.71 18.80 7.23
C ASP A 68 -7.65 19.99 6.98
N SER A 69 -7.45 21.11 7.70
CA SER A 69 -8.27 22.32 7.52
C SER A 69 -7.96 22.96 6.17
N LYS A 70 -9.02 23.45 5.52
CA LYS A 70 -8.95 24.22 4.26
C LYS A 70 -9.03 25.73 4.49
N ASN A 71 -9.17 26.15 5.75
CA ASN A 71 -9.18 27.54 6.13
C ASN A 71 -7.75 28.12 6.00
N GLN A 72 -7.61 29.15 5.18
CA GLN A 72 -6.30 29.76 4.89
C GLN A 72 -5.59 30.23 6.17
N ASN A 73 -6.30 30.79 7.12
CA ASN A 73 -5.72 31.23 8.40
C ASN A 73 -5.11 30.04 9.17
N ILE A 74 -5.79 28.89 9.17
CA ILE A 74 -5.28 27.67 9.81
C ILE A 74 -4.08 27.11 9.03
N ILE A 75 -4.15 27.08 7.69
CA ILE A 75 -3.02 26.65 6.84
C ILE A 75 -1.76 27.47 7.16
N ASP A 76 -1.89 28.76 7.36
CA ASP A 76 -0.76 29.62 7.71
C ASP A 76 -0.21 29.32 9.12
N LEU A 77 -1.08 29.06 10.09
CA LEU A 77 -0.68 28.61 11.43
C LEU A 77 0.01 27.25 11.39
N LEU A 78 -0.46 26.32 10.53
CA LEU A 78 0.13 24.99 10.38
C LEU A 78 1.58 25.02 9.86
N LYS A 79 2.02 26.09 9.20
CA LYS A 79 3.42 26.23 8.77
C LYS A 79 4.39 26.29 9.95
N GLN A 80 3.95 26.84 11.09
CA GLN A 80 4.75 27.00 12.31
C GLN A 80 4.34 26.01 13.42
N CYS A 81 3.34 25.18 13.16
CA CYS A 81 2.83 24.21 14.10
C CYS A 81 3.86 23.09 14.32
N PRO A 82 4.00 22.56 15.55
CA PRO A 82 4.79 21.37 15.81
C PRO A 82 4.41 20.22 14.88
N LYS A 83 5.38 19.48 14.37
CA LYS A 83 5.14 18.36 13.46
C LYS A 83 5.20 17.02 14.19
N ILE A 84 4.38 16.07 13.77
CA ILE A 84 4.31 14.74 14.42
C ILE A 84 5.66 14.02 14.41
N ASN A 85 6.49 14.26 13.39
CA ASN A 85 7.84 13.70 13.27
C ASN A 85 8.79 14.03 14.44
N GLU A 86 8.51 15.09 15.20
CA GLU A 86 9.26 15.47 16.39
C GLU A 86 8.92 14.58 17.60
N PHE A 87 7.77 13.93 17.58
CA PHE A 87 7.21 13.15 18.69
C PHE A 87 7.31 11.64 18.49
N VAL A 88 7.70 11.18 17.29
CA VAL A 88 7.85 9.76 17.01
C VAL A 88 9.15 9.20 17.58
N SER A 89 9.09 8.02 18.16
CA SER A 89 10.24 7.28 18.67
C SER A 89 11.18 6.84 17.53
N LYS A 90 12.37 6.42 17.92
CA LYS A 90 13.33 5.82 16.98
C LYS A 90 12.75 4.59 16.26
N ASP A 91 11.94 3.76 16.97
CA ASP A 91 11.30 2.59 16.36
C ASP A 91 10.27 3.00 15.28
N SER A 92 9.39 3.96 15.58
CA SER A 92 8.41 4.46 14.63
C SER A 92 9.08 5.14 13.44
N ARG A 93 10.17 5.88 13.67
CA ARG A 93 10.96 6.52 12.62
C ARG A 93 11.62 5.49 11.72
N ASN A 94 12.34 4.52 12.28
CA ASN A 94 12.97 3.45 11.52
C ASN A 94 11.95 2.64 10.70
N HIS A 95 10.75 2.42 11.26
CA HIS A 95 9.68 1.74 10.55
C HIS A 95 9.22 2.55 9.32
N PHE A 96 9.08 3.86 9.48
CA PHE A 96 8.68 4.74 8.39
C PHE A 96 9.78 4.88 7.33
N GLU A 97 11.03 4.99 7.73
CA GLU A 97 12.19 5.00 6.81
C GLU A 97 12.26 3.75 5.96
N LYS A 98 12.10 2.56 6.56
CA LYS A 98 12.02 1.29 5.80
C LYS A 98 10.86 1.25 4.81
N PHE A 99 9.74 1.88 5.15
CA PHE A 99 8.62 2.01 4.23
C PHE A 99 8.99 2.90 3.04
N LEU A 100 9.62 4.05 3.27
CA LEU A 100 10.06 4.97 2.22
C LEU A 100 11.12 4.33 1.32
N GLU A 101 12.12 3.64 1.90
CA GLU A 101 13.08 2.85 1.14
C GLU A 101 12.40 1.80 0.24
N GLY A 102 11.32 1.18 0.72
CA GLY A 102 10.51 0.26 -0.06
C GLY A 102 9.85 0.91 -1.26
N LEU A 103 9.33 2.14 -1.11
CA LEU A 103 8.77 2.92 -2.22
C LEU A 103 9.86 3.26 -3.24
N ASP A 104 11.02 3.75 -2.79
CA ASP A 104 12.14 4.12 -3.66
C ASP A 104 12.67 2.92 -4.45
N LYS A 105 12.86 1.77 -3.80
CA LYS A 105 13.30 0.52 -4.45
C LYS A 105 12.34 0.06 -5.55
N ASN A 106 11.04 0.34 -5.36
CA ASN A 106 9.99 0.03 -6.35
C ASN A 106 9.76 1.18 -7.35
N LYS A 107 10.60 2.23 -7.33
CA LYS A 107 10.49 3.40 -8.21
C LYS A 107 9.11 4.07 -8.14
N ILE A 108 8.51 4.12 -6.96
CA ILE A 108 7.23 4.75 -6.71
C ILE A 108 7.48 6.17 -6.24
N CYS A 109 7.08 7.14 -7.05
CA CYS A 109 7.16 8.55 -6.66
C CYS A 109 6.18 8.84 -5.53
N PHE A 110 6.64 9.50 -4.49
CA PHE A 110 5.84 9.92 -3.34
C PHE A 110 6.26 11.29 -2.81
N GLU A 111 5.37 11.91 -2.08
CA GLU A 111 5.57 13.16 -1.34
C GLU A 111 5.34 12.88 0.15
N LYS A 112 6.26 13.33 1.01
CA LYS A 112 6.03 13.34 2.46
C LYS A 112 5.18 14.53 2.81
N ASP A 113 4.07 14.29 3.51
CA ASP A 113 3.19 15.35 3.96
C ASP A 113 2.93 15.23 5.46
N ASP A 114 3.64 16.04 6.25
CA ASP A 114 3.56 16.02 7.71
C ASP A 114 2.17 16.38 8.26
N ASN A 115 1.31 16.96 7.44
CA ASN A 115 -0.06 17.30 7.81
C ASN A 115 -1.05 16.18 7.40
N LEU A 116 -0.60 15.18 6.63
CA LEU A 116 -1.46 14.08 6.24
C LEU A 116 -1.87 13.24 7.44
N VAL A 117 -3.15 13.28 7.77
CA VAL A 117 -3.81 12.47 8.80
C VAL A 117 -5.02 11.77 8.24
N ARG A 118 -5.60 10.86 9.01
CA ARG A 118 -6.84 10.16 8.62
C ARG A 118 -7.96 10.50 9.61
N GLY A 119 -9.16 10.55 9.09
CA GLY A 119 -10.35 10.91 9.87
C GLY A 119 -10.79 9.89 10.94
N LEU A 120 -10.10 8.76 11.08
CA LEU A 120 -10.46 7.67 11.98
C LEU A 120 -9.31 7.37 12.95
N ASP A 121 -9.64 7.16 14.21
CA ASP A 121 -8.66 7.07 15.31
C ASP A 121 -7.94 5.72 15.40
N TYR A 122 -8.41 4.71 14.67
CA TYR A 122 -7.81 3.38 14.67
C TYR A 122 -6.49 3.30 13.89
N TYR A 123 -6.18 4.27 13.02
CA TYR A 123 -4.93 4.28 12.27
C TYR A 123 -3.72 4.47 13.19
N ASN A 124 -2.61 3.83 12.81
CA ASN A 124 -1.32 3.98 13.48
C ASN A 124 -0.18 3.87 12.47
N ARG A 125 0.98 4.43 12.84
CA ARG A 125 2.19 4.41 12.01
C ARG A 125 1.93 5.01 10.63
N THR A 126 2.01 4.22 9.56
CA THR A 126 1.95 4.71 8.19
C THR A 126 0.53 4.99 7.73
N VAL A 127 0.32 6.16 7.14
CA VAL A 127 -0.89 6.57 6.42
C VAL A 127 -0.53 7.06 5.03
N PHE A 128 -1.43 6.93 4.08
CA PHE A 128 -1.21 7.36 2.71
C PHE A 128 -2.50 7.81 2.02
N GLU A 129 -2.33 8.65 1.01
CA GLU A 129 -3.39 9.07 0.08
C GLU A 129 -2.86 9.15 -1.35
N TYR A 130 -3.67 8.69 -2.29
CA TYR A 130 -3.51 8.97 -3.71
C TYR A 130 -4.46 10.10 -4.11
N LEU A 131 -3.89 11.18 -4.59
CA LEU A 131 -4.60 12.38 -4.99
C LEU A 131 -4.60 12.50 -6.50
N ASP A 132 -5.75 12.91 -7.05
CA ASP A 132 -5.82 13.39 -8.43
C ASP A 132 -5.03 14.69 -8.60
N ASN A 133 -4.64 14.99 -9.83
CA ASN A 133 -3.98 16.23 -10.20
C ASN A 133 -4.95 17.40 -10.39
N SER A 134 -6.25 17.19 -10.20
CA SER A 134 -7.23 18.29 -10.26
C SER A 134 -7.08 19.21 -9.05
N GLU A 135 -7.37 20.50 -9.25
CA GLU A 135 -7.39 21.51 -8.20
C GLU A 135 -8.63 21.43 -7.29
N ASN A 136 -9.47 20.43 -7.50
CA ASN A 136 -10.71 20.25 -6.74
C ASN A 136 -10.43 19.91 -5.27
N SER A 137 -11.26 20.44 -4.40
CA SER A 137 -11.13 20.28 -2.94
C SER A 137 -11.34 18.84 -2.43
N GLN A 138 -11.79 17.93 -3.28
CA GLN A 138 -12.05 16.51 -2.98
C GLN A 138 -11.35 15.61 -3.99
N ASN A 139 -10.02 15.72 -4.08
CA ASN A 139 -9.19 15.04 -5.07
C ASN A 139 -8.61 13.68 -4.61
N THR A 140 -8.99 13.19 -3.45
CA THR A 140 -8.52 11.87 -2.95
C THR A 140 -9.23 10.75 -3.71
N ILE A 141 -8.47 9.95 -4.46
CA ILE A 141 -8.95 8.76 -5.18
C ILE A 141 -8.94 7.54 -4.27
N CYS A 142 -7.82 7.34 -3.56
CA CYS A 142 -7.61 6.21 -2.69
C CYS A 142 -6.88 6.66 -1.45
N ALA A 143 -7.27 6.12 -0.30
CA ALA A 143 -6.62 6.45 0.94
C ALA A 143 -6.65 5.29 1.92
N GLY A 144 -5.61 5.19 2.75
CA GLY A 144 -5.49 4.08 3.68
C GLY A 144 -4.36 4.26 4.66
N GLY A 145 -4.01 3.17 5.31
CA GLY A 145 -2.92 3.13 6.27
C GLY A 145 -2.92 1.86 7.10
N ARG A 146 -2.05 1.86 8.10
CA ARG A 146 -1.93 0.78 9.07
C ARG A 146 -2.88 1.00 10.24
N TYR A 147 -3.49 -0.07 10.77
CA TYR A 147 -4.47 0.00 11.85
C TYR A 147 -4.42 -1.25 12.77
N ASP A 148 -3.26 -1.54 13.32
CA ASP A 148 -3.02 -2.72 14.17
C ASP A 148 -3.96 -2.76 15.39
N TYR A 149 -4.26 -1.60 15.97
CA TYR A 149 -5.11 -1.50 17.17
C TYR A 149 -6.58 -1.85 16.93
N LEU A 150 -7.07 -1.72 15.70
CA LEU A 150 -8.44 -2.12 15.41
C LEU A 150 -8.65 -3.61 15.68
N PHE A 151 -7.72 -4.46 15.23
CA PHE A 151 -7.77 -5.89 15.48
C PHE A 151 -7.55 -6.24 16.96
N GLU A 152 -6.64 -5.52 17.62
CA GLU A 152 -6.39 -5.72 19.05
C GLU A 152 -7.66 -5.39 19.88
N ASN A 153 -8.33 -4.28 19.57
CA ASN A 153 -9.54 -3.85 20.27
C ASN A 153 -10.75 -4.75 20.01
N MET A 154 -10.91 -5.27 18.78
CA MET A 154 -12.06 -6.10 18.43
C MET A 154 -11.91 -7.56 18.85
N PHE A 155 -10.69 -8.11 18.82
CA PHE A 155 -10.45 -9.55 18.94
C PHE A 155 -9.45 -9.89 20.04
N ASN A 156 -8.95 -8.89 20.78
CA ASN A 156 -7.89 -9.06 21.79
C ASN A 156 -6.65 -9.81 21.25
N LYS A 157 -6.31 -9.57 19.98
CA LYS A 157 -5.18 -10.19 19.29
C LYS A 157 -4.33 -9.14 18.60
N LYS A 158 -3.02 -9.16 18.88
CA LYS A 158 -2.04 -8.27 18.25
C LYS A 158 -1.69 -8.77 16.85
N ILE A 159 -2.50 -8.40 15.87
CA ILE A 159 -2.29 -8.75 14.46
C ILE A 159 -2.05 -7.45 13.69
N PRO A 160 -0.89 -7.32 13.00
CA PRO A 160 -0.66 -6.18 12.12
C PRO A 160 -1.70 -6.15 11.01
N ALA A 161 -2.34 -5.01 10.84
CA ALA A 161 -3.35 -4.81 9.82
C ALA A 161 -3.10 -3.53 9.04
N LEU A 162 -3.36 -3.57 7.75
CA LEU A 162 -3.37 -2.42 6.86
C LEU A 162 -4.49 -2.56 5.84
N GLY A 163 -4.96 -1.45 5.31
CA GLY A 163 -5.97 -1.45 4.27
C GLY A 163 -6.17 -0.06 3.69
N PHE A 164 -7.04 -0.01 2.70
CA PHE A 164 -7.36 1.22 2.00
C PHE A 164 -8.79 1.18 1.49
N ALA A 165 -9.31 2.34 1.12
CA ALA A 165 -10.56 2.50 0.41
C ALA A 165 -10.34 3.32 -0.87
N ILE A 166 -11.09 2.98 -1.92
CA ILE A 166 -11.07 3.67 -3.22
C ILE A 166 -12.45 4.26 -3.45
N GLY A 167 -12.51 5.52 -3.89
CA GLY A 167 -13.73 6.14 -4.39
C GLY A 167 -14.02 5.63 -5.80
N ILE A 168 -14.95 4.67 -5.93
CA ILE A 168 -15.23 4.02 -7.21
C ILE A 168 -15.76 5.02 -8.23
N GLU A 169 -16.64 5.93 -7.84
CA GLU A 169 -17.18 6.96 -8.73
C GLU A 169 -16.07 7.84 -9.31
N ARG A 170 -15.09 8.23 -8.47
CA ARG A 170 -13.93 9.02 -8.92
C ARG A 170 -13.01 8.21 -9.83
N LEU A 171 -12.91 6.91 -9.58
CA LEU A 171 -12.11 6.02 -10.41
C LEU A 171 -12.77 5.81 -11.78
N LEU A 172 -14.09 5.71 -11.85
CA LEU A 172 -14.84 5.57 -13.09
C LEU A 172 -14.65 6.76 -14.06
N ASP A 173 -14.41 7.97 -13.52
CA ASP A 173 -14.09 9.14 -14.34
C ASP A 173 -12.80 8.97 -15.17
N TYR A 174 -11.98 7.98 -14.83
CA TYR A 174 -10.70 7.69 -15.51
C TYR A 174 -10.74 6.41 -16.34
N ILE A 175 -11.83 5.63 -16.31
CA ILE A 175 -11.94 4.39 -17.09
C ILE A 175 -12.49 4.74 -18.47
N ASP A 176 -11.65 4.64 -19.50
CA ASP A 176 -12.13 4.56 -20.89
C ASP A 176 -12.94 3.26 -21.05
N ASN A 177 -14.14 3.37 -21.64
CA ASN A 177 -15.18 2.32 -21.72
C ASN A 177 -14.81 1.08 -22.57
N GLN A 178 -13.60 0.55 -22.44
CA GLN A 178 -13.16 -0.69 -23.08
C GLN A 178 -12.58 -1.64 -22.05
N VAL A 179 -13.45 -2.35 -21.35
CA VAL A 179 -13.07 -3.55 -20.60
C VAL A 179 -13.64 -4.74 -21.34
N ASP A 180 -12.81 -5.38 -22.16
CA ASP A 180 -13.12 -6.71 -22.69
C ASP A 180 -12.98 -7.71 -21.52
N GLU A 181 -14.01 -8.54 -21.33
CA GLU A 181 -13.92 -9.71 -20.45
C GLU A 181 -13.06 -10.77 -21.15
N GLU A 182 -11.77 -10.76 -20.89
CA GLU A 182 -10.87 -11.84 -21.33
C GLU A 182 -10.72 -12.87 -20.20
N ASP A 183 -10.68 -14.17 -20.56
CA ASP A 183 -10.32 -15.24 -19.64
C ASP A 183 -8.94 -14.96 -19.03
N CYS A 184 -8.86 -14.91 -17.69
CA CYS A 184 -7.64 -14.58 -16.98
C CYS A 184 -6.90 -15.82 -16.50
N GLU A 185 -5.69 -16.05 -17.00
CA GLU A 185 -4.79 -17.05 -16.43
C GLU A 185 -4.24 -16.61 -15.07
N SER A 186 -4.32 -17.51 -14.09
CA SER A 186 -3.99 -17.23 -12.71
C SER A 186 -2.66 -17.82 -12.27
N PHE A 187 -1.78 -16.98 -11.76
CA PHE A 187 -0.46 -17.34 -11.27
C PHE A 187 -0.37 -17.11 -9.74
N TYR A 188 0.23 -18.07 -9.06
CA TYR A 188 0.51 -17.96 -7.63
C TYR A 188 2.02 -17.99 -7.40
N VAL A 189 2.59 -16.90 -6.91
CA VAL A 189 4.03 -16.77 -6.67
C VAL A 189 4.35 -17.20 -5.25
N ILE A 190 5.13 -18.26 -5.15
CA ILE A 190 5.62 -18.88 -3.92
C ILE A 190 7.01 -18.34 -3.59
N ILE A 191 7.18 -17.77 -2.40
CA ILE A 191 8.46 -17.28 -1.90
C ILE A 191 8.86 -18.12 -0.70
N LEU A 192 9.98 -18.83 -0.82
CA LEU A 192 10.43 -19.72 0.25
C LEU A 192 11.15 -18.97 1.39
N LYS A 193 11.84 -17.86 1.08
CA LYS A 193 12.58 -17.06 2.06
C LYS A 193 12.30 -15.56 1.91
N ASP A 194 12.27 -14.87 3.03
CA ASP A 194 12.03 -13.43 3.10
C ASP A 194 12.98 -12.58 2.23
N LYS A 195 14.26 -12.96 2.17
CA LYS A 195 15.28 -12.25 1.40
C LYS A 195 14.99 -12.20 -0.11
N ASP A 196 14.24 -13.17 -0.64
CA ASP A 196 13.95 -13.31 -2.08
C ASP A 196 12.71 -12.49 -2.52
N TYR A 197 12.13 -11.72 -1.61
CA TYR A 197 10.92 -10.95 -1.85
C TYR A 197 11.00 -9.97 -3.03
N MET A 198 12.07 -9.16 -3.08
CA MET A 198 12.23 -8.16 -4.15
C MET A 198 12.34 -8.83 -5.53
N TYR A 199 13.03 -9.96 -5.58
CA TYR A 199 13.13 -10.75 -6.78
C TYR A 199 11.76 -11.29 -7.22
N ALA A 200 11.02 -11.88 -6.29
CA ALA A 200 9.68 -12.40 -6.54
C ALA A 200 8.69 -11.31 -6.97
N GLN A 201 8.82 -10.11 -6.43
CA GLN A 201 8.00 -8.96 -6.83
C GLN A 201 8.30 -8.56 -8.28
N ASN A 202 9.56 -8.47 -8.66
CA ASN A 202 9.95 -8.16 -10.04
C ASN A 202 9.39 -9.21 -11.02
N VAL A 203 9.51 -10.50 -10.70
CA VAL A 203 8.95 -11.59 -11.50
C VAL A 203 7.42 -11.46 -11.62
N ALA A 204 6.73 -11.21 -10.52
CA ALA A 204 5.29 -11.02 -10.54
C ALA A 204 4.88 -9.82 -11.40
N ASP A 205 5.65 -8.74 -11.37
CA ASP A 205 5.40 -7.55 -12.17
C ASP A 205 5.68 -7.78 -13.66
N GLU A 206 6.69 -8.59 -14.02
CA GLU A 206 6.91 -9.00 -15.41
C GLU A 206 5.72 -9.78 -15.97
N ILE A 207 5.22 -10.77 -15.22
CA ILE A 207 4.05 -11.56 -15.64
C ILE A 207 2.81 -10.65 -15.78
N ARG A 208 2.57 -9.75 -14.83
CA ARG A 208 1.44 -8.81 -14.86
C ARG A 208 1.50 -7.82 -16.01
N ASN A 209 2.71 -7.39 -16.38
CA ASN A 209 2.91 -6.42 -17.47
C ASN A 209 2.85 -7.07 -18.85
N TYR A 210 3.00 -8.41 -18.93
CA TYR A 210 2.98 -9.13 -20.18
C TYR A 210 1.58 -9.13 -20.81
N SER A 211 0.54 -9.43 -20.03
CA SER A 211 -0.84 -9.45 -20.53
C SER A 211 -1.83 -8.94 -19.49
N ASN A 212 -2.88 -8.26 -19.94
CA ASN A 212 -4.02 -7.90 -19.09
C ASN A 212 -4.82 -9.14 -18.66
N SER A 213 -4.73 -10.24 -19.42
CA SER A 213 -5.38 -11.53 -19.15
C SER A 213 -4.61 -12.37 -18.13
N THR A 214 -3.73 -11.78 -17.31
CA THR A 214 -3.03 -12.47 -16.24
C THR A 214 -3.40 -11.94 -14.86
N SER A 215 -3.75 -12.85 -13.95
CA SER A 215 -3.93 -12.57 -12.53
C SER A 215 -2.76 -13.16 -11.74
N VAL A 216 -2.07 -12.37 -10.92
CA VAL A 216 -0.90 -12.83 -10.16
C VAL A 216 -1.07 -12.56 -8.67
N VAL A 217 -1.09 -13.62 -7.88
CA VAL A 217 -1.09 -13.58 -6.41
C VAL A 217 0.32 -13.79 -5.90
N LEU A 218 0.83 -12.89 -5.08
CA LEU A 218 2.13 -12.97 -4.43
C LEU A 218 1.93 -13.29 -2.94
N ASP A 219 2.34 -14.49 -2.50
CA ASP A 219 2.19 -14.90 -1.09
C ASP A 219 3.39 -14.49 -0.24
N TYR A 220 3.15 -13.59 0.70
CA TYR A 220 4.15 -13.10 1.65
C TYR A 220 4.20 -13.91 2.96
N SER A 221 3.54 -15.05 3.03
CA SER A 221 3.53 -15.82 4.28
C SER A 221 4.84 -16.54 4.56
N TYR A 222 5.71 -16.67 3.57
CA TYR A 222 7.00 -17.39 3.61
C TYR A 222 6.88 -18.71 4.36
N GLY A 223 7.24 -19.78 3.80
CA GLY A 223 7.14 -21.02 4.51
C GLY A 223 7.33 -22.24 3.65
N ASN A 224 6.86 -23.35 4.16
CA ASN A 224 7.01 -24.64 3.51
C ASN A 224 6.29 -24.67 2.15
N LEU A 225 7.00 -25.09 1.10
CA LEU A 225 6.52 -25.23 -0.27
C LEU A 225 5.16 -25.99 -0.34
N LYS A 226 5.05 -27.09 0.40
CA LYS A 226 3.82 -27.91 0.42
C LYS A 226 2.60 -27.13 0.89
N THR A 227 2.78 -26.27 1.89
CA THR A 227 1.70 -25.43 2.43
C THR A 227 1.28 -24.36 1.42
N GLN A 228 2.24 -23.73 0.74
CA GLN A 228 1.95 -22.72 -0.26
C GLN A 228 1.31 -23.32 -1.53
N LEU A 229 1.73 -24.50 -1.98
CA LEU A 229 1.08 -25.22 -3.06
C LEU A 229 -0.38 -25.60 -2.73
N LYS A 230 -0.68 -25.97 -1.48
CA LYS A 230 -2.06 -26.18 -1.03
C LYS A 230 -2.91 -24.92 -1.10
N LYS A 231 -2.32 -23.74 -0.77
CA LYS A 231 -3.02 -22.45 -0.90
C LYS A 231 -3.29 -22.10 -2.35
N ALA A 232 -2.30 -22.28 -3.24
CA ALA A 232 -2.46 -22.06 -4.66
C ALA A 232 -3.59 -22.93 -5.25
N ASN A 233 -3.63 -24.20 -4.87
CA ASN A 233 -4.70 -25.12 -5.29
C ASN A 233 -6.08 -24.69 -4.76
N LYS A 234 -6.16 -24.22 -3.50
CA LYS A 234 -7.41 -23.72 -2.92
C LYS A 234 -7.92 -22.44 -3.64
N LEU A 235 -7.02 -21.66 -4.23
CA LEU A 235 -7.34 -20.48 -5.01
C LEU A 235 -7.59 -20.80 -6.50
N ASN A 236 -7.57 -22.08 -6.88
CA ASN A 236 -7.71 -22.56 -8.27
C ASN A 236 -6.72 -21.86 -9.22
N SER A 237 -5.46 -21.66 -8.77
CA SER A 237 -4.45 -21.06 -9.62
C SER A 237 -4.02 -22.03 -10.71
N ASN A 238 -3.91 -21.56 -11.97
CA ASN A 238 -3.48 -22.37 -13.11
C ASN A 238 -1.99 -22.72 -13.01
N TYR A 239 -1.17 -21.76 -12.54
CA TYR A 239 0.28 -21.89 -12.47
C TYR A 239 0.83 -21.47 -11.12
N CYS A 240 1.90 -22.15 -10.66
CA CYS A 240 2.71 -21.71 -9.53
C CYS A 240 4.11 -21.30 -10.00
N ILE A 241 4.53 -20.12 -9.60
CA ILE A 241 5.91 -19.64 -9.74
C ILE A 241 6.62 -19.89 -8.42
N ILE A 242 7.62 -20.76 -8.40
CA ILE A 242 8.34 -21.13 -7.19
C ILE A 242 9.70 -20.44 -7.20
N ILE A 243 9.97 -19.68 -6.14
CA ILE A 243 11.20 -18.91 -5.96
C ILE A 243 11.87 -19.30 -4.64
N GLY A 244 13.03 -19.89 -4.75
CA GLY A 244 13.94 -20.17 -3.66
C GLY A 244 15.29 -19.49 -3.87
N GLU A 245 16.24 -19.88 -3.04
CA GLU A 245 17.58 -19.26 -3.04
C GLU A 245 18.36 -19.54 -4.34
N ASN A 246 18.19 -20.71 -4.94
CA ASN A 246 18.86 -21.05 -6.20
C ASN A 246 18.28 -20.23 -7.35
N GLU A 247 16.95 -20.18 -7.42
CA GLU A 247 16.23 -19.45 -8.46
C GLU A 247 16.59 -17.96 -8.43
N SER A 248 16.67 -17.35 -7.26
CA SER A 248 17.03 -15.93 -7.14
C SER A 248 18.51 -15.65 -7.48
N LYS A 249 19.44 -16.62 -7.25
CA LYS A 249 20.85 -16.50 -7.63
C LYS A 249 21.06 -16.69 -9.13
N ASP A 250 20.34 -17.66 -9.71
CA ASP A 250 20.49 -18.06 -11.11
C ASP A 250 19.62 -17.21 -12.06
N ASN A 251 18.96 -16.19 -11.54
CA ASN A 251 18.01 -15.33 -12.27
C ASN A 251 16.96 -16.15 -13.04
N SER A 252 16.39 -17.16 -12.38
CA SER A 252 15.42 -18.10 -12.93
C SER A 252 14.22 -18.27 -11.98
N VAL A 253 13.18 -18.95 -12.46
CA VAL A 253 12.01 -19.36 -11.68
C VAL A 253 11.62 -20.79 -12.07
N GLN A 254 10.99 -21.51 -11.14
CA GLN A 254 10.31 -22.75 -11.49
C GLN A 254 8.83 -22.45 -11.77
N ILE A 255 8.37 -22.77 -12.96
CA ILE A 255 6.96 -22.63 -13.34
C ILE A 255 6.32 -24.01 -13.28
N LYS A 256 5.30 -24.14 -12.44
CA LYS A 256 4.54 -25.38 -12.30
C LYS A 256 3.11 -25.20 -12.78
N ASN A 257 2.69 -25.98 -13.77
CA ASN A 257 1.30 -26.10 -14.17
C ASN A 257 0.53 -26.92 -13.11
N MET A 258 -0.50 -26.34 -12.53
CA MET A 258 -1.25 -26.96 -11.43
C MET A 258 -2.21 -28.03 -11.90
N ASN A 259 -2.62 -28.01 -13.18
CA ASN A 259 -3.53 -28.97 -13.76
C ASN A 259 -2.80 -30.25 -14.20
N THR A 260 -1.65 -30.08 -14.90
CA THR A 260 -0.89 -31.24 -15.42
C THR A 260 0.17 -31.73 -14.44
N GLY A 261 0.62 -30.89 -13.50
CA GLY A 261 1.71 -31.17 -12.59
C GLY A 261 3.11 -30.96 -13.18
N ASN A 262 3.23 -30.65 -14.47
CA ASN A 262 4.51 -30.37 -15.13
C ASN A 262 5.20 -29.16 -14.50
N GLN A 263 6.51 -29.24 -14.38
CA GLN A 263 7.34 -28.17 -13.80
C GLN A 263 8.58 -27.95 -14.64
N GLU A 264 8.85 -26.68 -14.94
CA GLU A 264 9.99 -26.27 -15.79
C GLU A 264 10.73 -25.08 -15.17
N SER A 265 12.05 -25.04 -15.44
CA SER A 265 12.89 -23.92 -15.05
C SER A 265 12.97 -22.91 -16.19
N VAL A 266 12.62 -21.66 -15.91
CA VAL A 266 12.61 -20.58 -16.92
C VAL A 266 13.45 -19.43 -16.42
N SER A 267 14.37 -18.91 -17.25
CA SER A 267 15.08 -17.67 -16.95
C SER A 267 14.10 -16.49 -16.94
N VAL A 268 14.28 -15.54 -16.01
CA VAL A 268 13.39 -14.38 -15.88
C VAL A 268 13.29 -13.62 -17.20
N GLY A 269 14.42 -13.39 -17.90
CA GLY A 269 14.39 -12.71 -19.20
C GLY A 269 13.60 -13.42 -20.31
N ASN A 270 13.26 -14.69 -20.11
CA ASN A 270 12.49 -15.51 -21.05
C ASN A 270 11.03 -15.73 -20.61
N ILE A 271 10.59 -15.19 -19.47
CA ILE A 271 9.22 -15.39 -18.99
C ILE A 271 8.19 -14.94 -20.03
N ALA A 272 8.36 -13.77 -20.63
CA ALA A 272 7.45 -13.25 -21.66
C ALA A 272 7.35 -14.19 -22.87
N SER A 273 8.49 -14.73 -23.34
CA SER A 273 8.52 -15.69 -24.45
C SER A 273 7.83 -17.01 -24.05
N TYR A 274 8.08 -17.48 -22.83
CA TYR A 274 7.48 -18.69 -22.30
C TYR A 274 5.94 -18.55 -22.19
N LEU A 275 5.44 -17.43 -21.65
CA LEU A 275 4.00 -17.14 -21.58
C LEU A 275 3.36 -17.19 -22.97
N LYS A 276 4.02 -16.61 -23.96
CA LYS A 276 3.52 -16.55 -25.33
C LYS A 276 3.51 -17.91 -26.03
N THR A 277 4.58 -18.69 -25.92
CA THR A 277 4.76 -19.91 -26.72
C THR A 277 4.16 -21.15 -26.08
N GLU A 278 4.34 -21.28 -24.75
CA GLU A 278 3.95 -22.50 -24.04
C GLU A 278 2.55 -22.38 -23.41
N LEU A 279 2.13 -21.16 -23.06
CA LEU A 279 0.84 -20.94 -22.41
C LEU A 279 -0.19 -20.28 -23.34
N SER A 280 0.24 -19.82 -24.53
CA SER A 280 -0.63 -19.15 -25.52
C SER A 280 -1.42 -17.95 -24.97
N ILE A 281 -0.80 -17.21 -24.03
CA ILE A 281 -1.38 -16.05 -23.35
C ILE A 281 -1.00 -14.75 -24.05
#